data_e7f82b0347f2d679962e1c13e2b78155
#
_entry.id   e7f82b0347f2d679962e1c13e2b78155
#
_cell.length_a   1.000
_cell.length_b   1.000
_cell.length_c   1.000
_cell.angle_alpha   90.00
_cell.angle_beta   90.00
_cell.angle_gamma   90.00
#
_symmetry.space_group_name_H-M   'P 1'
#
loop_
_entity.id
_entity.type
_entity.pdbx_description
1 polymer ?
#
loop_
_entity_poly.entity_id
_entity_poly.type
_entity_poly.pdbx_seq_one_letter_code
_entity_poly.pdbx_strand_id
1 'polypeptide(L)'
;RCDPRRIVHAEPDLPRGPLVAVLSGANMNFDRLRFVAERAELGEQREALFAVTIPEERGSFKPFCGLIGELPGGPRNVTEFNYRISDATRAHVFVGLTTHGKGESTKITATFNKHGFTALDLTHDELAKEHVRHMVGGRSELARDERLFRFEFPERPGALMRFLAAMHP
;
A
#
# COMPACT_ATOMS: atom_id res chain seq x y z
N ARG A 1 -18.33 -3.85 16.88
CA ARG A 1 -19.80 -3.72 17.04
C ARG A 1 -20.11 -3.98 18.50
N CYS A 2 -20.66 -2.98 19.18
CA CYS A 2 -21.21 -3.18 20.52
C CYS A 2 -22.50 -4.01 20.36
N ASP A 3 -22.53 -5.22 20.91
CA ASP A 3 -23.75 -6.03 20.91
C ASP A 3 -24.70 -5.48 21.97
N PRO A 4 -25.86 -4.92 21.58
CA PRO A 4 -26.82 -4.36 22.53
C PRO A 4 -27.31 -5.41 23.55
N ARG A 5 -27.23 -6.69 23.26
CA ARG A 5 -27.56 -7.77 24.20
C ARG A 5 -26.61 -7.84 25.41
N ARG A 6 -25.35 -7.39 25.26
CA ARG A 6 -24.39 -7.34 26.38
C ARG A 6 -24.70 -6.28 27.40
N ILE A 7 -25.33 -5.17 26.99
CA ILE A 7 -25.73 -4.07 27.87
C ILE A 7 -26.90 -4.54 28.77
N VAL A 8 -27.85 -5.27 28.21
CA VAL A 8 -29.01 -5.79 28.95
C VAL A 8 -28.60 -6.85 30.01
N HIS A 9 -27.50 -7.58 29.79
CA HIS A 9 -27.00 -8.55 30.76
C HIS A 9 -26.19 -7.91 31.91
N ALA A 10 -25.63 -6.73 31.72
CA ALA A 10 -24.83 -6.06 32.74
C ALA A 10 -25.66 -5.21 33.71
N GLU A 11 -26.89 -4.85 33.35
CA GLU A 11 -27.78 -3.98 34.14
C GLU A 11 -29.18 -4.61 34.22
N PRO A 12 -29.41 -5.52 35.19
CA PRO A 12 -30.69 -6.25 35.30
C PRO A 12 -31.89 -5.36 35.65
N ASP A 13 -31.67 -4.15 36.17
CA ASP A 13 -32.72 -3.21 36.61
C ASP A 13 -33.09 -2.16 35.55
N LEU A 14 -32.75 -2.35 34.29
CA LEU A 14 -33.13 -1.42 33.23
C LEU A 14 -34.65 -1.40 33.04
N PRO A 15 -35.28 -0.18 32.98
CA PRO A 15 -36.71 -0.05 32.78
C PRO A 15 -37.15 -0.69 31.45
N ARG A 16 -38.30 -1.34 31.46
CA ARG A 16 -38.91 -1.92 30.26
C ARG A 16 -39.33 -0.82 29.28
N GLY A 17 -38.60 -0.68 28.19
CA GLY A 17 -38.86 0.31 27.15
C GLY A 17 -37.82 0.24 26.02
N PRO A 18 -37.96 1.09 25.00
CA PRO A 18 -36.97 1.16 23.93
C PRO A 18 -35.63 1.66 24.50
N LEU A 19 -34.57 0.86 24.32
CA LEU A 19 -33.20 1.20 24.72
C LEU A 19 -32.47 1.87 23.57
N VAL A 20 -31.98 3.08 23.81
CA VAL A 20 -31.13 3.81 22.87
C VAL A 20 -29.71 3.87 23.43
N ALA A 21 -28.77 3.21 22.79
CA ALA A 21 -27.36 3.31 23.12
C ALA A 21 -26.71 4.37 22.23
N VAL A 22 -26.21 5.43 22.82
CA VAL A 22 -25.41 6.46 22.13
C VAL A 22 -23.95 6.04 22.18
N LEU A 23 -23.39 5.68 21.04
CA LEU A 23 -21.95 5.52 20.88
C LEU A 23 -21.32 6.92 20.79
N SER A 24 -21.10 7.54 21.95
CA SER A 24 -20.36 8.79 22.04
C SER A 24 -18.88 8.48 21.84
N GLY A 25 -18.34 8.99 20.76
CA GLY A 25 -16.97 9.01 20.32
C GLY A 25 -15.92 8.24 21.12
N ALA A 26 -15.27 7.29 20.49
CA ALA A 26 -14.06 6.73 21.05
C ALA A 26 -13.02 7.86 21.11
N ASN A 27 -12.42 8.05 22.26
CA ASN A 27 -11.20 8.83 22.41
C ASN A 27 -10.07 8.03 21.76
N MET A 28 -10.13 7.91 20.43
CA MET A 28 -9.16 7.15 19.64
C MET A 28 -8.14 8.12 19.05
N ASN A 29 -6.88 7.80 19.26
CA ASN A 29 -5.78 8.41 18.56
C ASN A 29 -5.98 8.20 17.05
N PHE A 30 -5.86 9.28 16.25
CA PHE A 30 -6.01 9.22 14.78
C PHE A 30 -5.05 8.22 14.14
N ASP A 31 -3.85 8.03 14.71
CA ASP A 31 -2.90 7.01 14.24
C ASP A 31 -3.44 5.58 14.39
N ARG A 32 -4.19 5.30 15.46
CA ARG A 32 -4.87 4.01 15.62
C ARG A 32 -6.04 3.83 14.66
N LEU A 33 -6.77 4.88 14.34
CA LEU A 33 -7.82 4.83 13.31
C LEU A 33 -7.24 4.54 11.94
N ARG A 34 -6.15 5.20 11.59
CA ARG A 34 -5.41 4.93 10.37
C ARG A 34 -4.95 3.48 10.30
N PHE A 35 -4.32 2.99 11.37
CA PHE A 35 -3.87 1.59 11.47
C PHE A 35 -5.02 0.58 11.30
N VAL A 36 -6.19 0.84 11.90
CA VAL A 36 -7.38 -0.03 11.76
C VAL A 36 -7.93 0.01 10.33
N ALA A 37 -7.98 1.20 9.71
CA ALA A 37 -8.43 1.34 8.33
C ALA A 37 -7.50 0.58 7.36
N GLU A 38 -6.20 0.76 7.50
CA GLU A 38 -5.17 0.07 6.72
C GLU A 38 -5.26 -1.46 6.89
N ARG A 39 -5.50 -1.94 8.11
CA ARG A 39 -5.70 -3.38 8.36
C ARG A 39 -7.03 -3.91 7.80
N ALA A 40 -8.07 -3.11 7.78
CA ALA A 40 -9.33 -3.50 7.19
C ALA A 40 -9.21 -3.71 5.67
N GLU A 41 -8.50 -2.83 4.97
CA GLU A 41 -8.24 -2.95 3.54
C GLU A 41 -7.40 -4.20 3.20
N LEU A 42 -6.36 -4.47 4.01
CA LEU A 42 -5.56 -5.69 3.88
C LEU A 42 -6.35 -6.95 4.21
N GLY A 43 -7.20 -6.91 5.25
CA GLY A 43 -8.08 -8.03 5.63
C GLY A 43 -9.10 -8.37 4.54
N GLU A 44 -9.56 -7.37 3.78
CA GLU A 44 -10.43 -7.54 2.62
C GLU A 44 -9.66 -7.87 1.33
N GLN A 45 -8.33 -7.95 1.41
CA GLN A 45 -7.42 -8.18 0.26
C GLN A 45 -7.66 -7.20 -0.90
N ARG A 46 -7.94 -5.94 -0.56
CA ARG A 46 -8.07 -4.85 -1.54
C ARG A 46 -6.74 -4.20 -1.90
N GLU A 47 -5.70 -4.52 -1.17
CA GLU A 47 -4.34 -4.06 -1.39
C GLU A 47 -3.34 -5.22 -1.34
N ALA A 48 -2.35 -5.19 -2.21
CA ALA A 48 -1.20 -6.08 -2.18
C ALA A 48 0.10 -5.27 -2.15
N LEU A 49 1.09 -5.76 -1.40
CA LEU A 49 2.38 -5.13 -1.25
C LEU A 49 3.49 -6.01 -1.85
N PHE A 50 4.36 -5.40 -2.64
CA PHE A 50 5.45 -6.10 -3.34
C PHE A 50 6.78 -5.42 -3.09
N ALA A 51 7.83 -6.22 -2.95
CA ALA A 51 9.20 -5.77 -3.13
C ALA A 51 9.69 -6.21 -4.51
N VAL A 52 10.08 -5.25 -5.34
CA VAL A 52 10.50 -5.51 -6.72
C VAL A 52 11.92 -5.00 -6.92
N THR A 53 12.79 -5.83 -7.45
CA THR A 53 14.16 -5.44 -7.81
C THR A 53 14.19 -4.97 -9.26
N ILE A 54 14.73 -3.78 -9.48
CA ILE A 54 14.93 -3.19 -10.80
C ILE A 54 16.40 -2.82 -11.01
N PRO A 55 16.89 -2.72 -12.25
CA PRO A 55 18.22 -2.17 -12.53
C PRO A 55 18.34 -0.72 -12.03
N GLU A 56 19.49 -0.35 -11.46
CA GLU A 56 19.80 1.01 -11.07
C GLU A 56 20.35 1.78 -12.28
N GLU A 57 19.47 2.04 -13.25
CA GLU A 57 19.76 2.75 -14.49
C GLU A 57 18.70 3.81 -14.77
N ARG A 58 19.09 4.89 -15.41
CA ARG A 58 18.14 5.92 -15.80
C ARG A 58 17.03 5.33 -16.68
N GLY A 59 15.80 5.56 -16.29
CA GLY A 59 14.61 5.10 -17.02
C GLY A 59 14.12 3.69 -16.70
N SER A 60 14.85 2.88 -15.93
CA SER A 60 14.45 1.50 -15.56
C SER A 60 13.12 1.42 -14.83
N PHE A 61 12.75 2.49 -14.16
CA PHE A 61 11.47 2.59 -13.44
C PHE A 61 10.26 2.72 -14.38
N LYS A 62 10.42 3.36 -15.53
CA LYS A 62 9.33 3.58 -16.50
C LYS A 62 8.74 2.26 -17.07
N PRO A 63 9.54 1.27 -17.50
CA PRO A 63 9.02 -0.04 -17.91
C PRO A 63 8.26 -0.75 -16.79
N PHE A 64 8.73 -0.68 -15.55
CA PHE A 64 8.04 -1.26 -14.41
C PHE A 64 6.66 -0.62 -14.19
N CYS A 65 6.57 0.71 -14.21
CA CYS A 65 5.29 1.42 -14.11
C CYS A 65 4.36 1.15 -15.31
N GLY A 66 4.91 0.97 -16.52
CA GLY A 66 4.17 0.54 -17.69
C GLY A 66 3.51 -0.81 -17.47
N LEU A 67 4.27 -1.77 -16.95
CA LEU A 67 3.77 -3.11 -16.63
C LEU A 67 2.64 -3.09 -15.58
N ILE A 68 2.71 -2.21 -14.57
CA ILE A 68 1.62 -2.02 -13.61
C ILE A 68 0.32 -1.60 -14.31
N GLY A 69 0.41 -0.73 -15.34
CA GLY A 69 -0.74 -0.31 -16.14
C GLY A 69 -1.36 -1.42 -17.01
N GLU A 70 -0.58 -2.46 -17.31
CA GLU A 70 -0.96 -3.58 -18.20
C GLU A 70 -1.24 -4.89 -17.43
N LEU A 71 -1.32 -4.83 -16.09
CA LEU A 71 -1.58 -6.02 -15.28
C LEU A 71 -2.90 -6.70 -15.66
N PRO A 72 -2.97 -8.05 -15.56
CA PRO A 72 -4.20 -8.80 -15.78
C PRO A 72 -5.34 -8.28 -14.89
N GLY A 73 -6.50 -8.04 -15.48
CA GLY A 73 -7.66 -7.46 -14.78
C GLY A 73 -7.73 -5.94 -14.82
N GLY A 74 -6.83 -5.28 -15.55
CA GLY A 74 -6.82 -3.83 -15.79
C GLY A 74 -5.83 -3.05 -14.93
N PRO A 75 -5.74 -1.74 -15.14
CA PRO A 75 -4.81 -0.86 -14.46
C PRO A 75 -5.11 -0.77 -12.96
N ARG A 76 -4.06 -0.68 -12.13
CA ARG A 76 -4.15 -0.61 -10.67
C ARG A 76 -3.77 0.79 -10.18
N ASN A 77 -4.37 1.18 -9.05
CA ASN A 77 -3.84 2.32 -8.32
C ASN A 77 -2.58 1.88 -7.56
N VAL A 78 -1.57 2.73 -7.60
CA VAL A 78 -0.41 2.63 -6.72
C VAL A 78 -0.80 3.30 -5.41
N THR A 79 -0.88 2.52 -4.33
CA THR A 79 -1.27 2.99 -3.00
C THR A 79 -0.06 3.43 -2.20
N GLU A 80 1.07 2.78 -2.46
CA GLU A 80 2.33 3.08 -1.79
C GLU A 80 3.49 2.87 -2.75
N PHE A 81 4.51 3.71 -2.60
CA PHE A 81 5.72 3.64 -3.41
C PHE A 81 6.93 4.09 -2.62
N ASN A 82 7.90 3.19 -2.44
CA ASN A 82 9.19 3.49 -1.85
C ASN A 82 10.31 2.94 -2.73
N TYR A 83 11.22 3.81 -3.13
CA TYR A 83 12.39 3.45 -3.93
C TYR A 83 13.64 3.48 -3.05
N ARG A 84 14.49 2.45 -3.18
CA ARG A 84 15.76 2.35 -2.46
C ARG A 84 16.86 1.81 -3.35
N ILE A 85 17.95 2.53 -3.40
CA ILE A 85 19.17 2.03 -4.01
C ILE A 85 19.73 0.93 -3.10
N SER A 86 19.88 -0.28 -3.65
CA SER A 86 20.45 -1.43 -2.95
C SER A 86 21.98 -1.47 -3.13
N ASP A 87 22.42 -1.33 -4.37
CA ASP A 87 23.82 -1.24 -4.76
C ASP A 87 23.94 -0.42 -6.06
N ALA A 88 25.16 -0.32 -6.62
CA ALA A 88 25.40 0.46 -7.84
C ALA A 88 24.67 -0.06 -9.10
N THR A 89 24.09 -1.26 -9.05
CA THR A 89 23.49 -1.94 -10.21
C THR A 89 22.01 -2.25 -10.00
N ARG A 90 21.52 -2.23 -8.74
CA ARG A 90 20.17 -2.65 -8.37
C ARG A 90 19.52 -1.71 -7.37
N ALA A 91 18.24 -1.50 -7.57
CA ALA A 91 17.37 -0.85 -6.60
C ALA A 91 16.20 -1.75 -6.22
N HIS A 92 15.68 -1.55 -5.02
CA HIS A 92 14.46 -2.16 -4.55
C HIS A 92 13.33 -1.13 -4.57
N VAL A 93 12.24 -1.51 -5.20
CA VAL A 93 11.00 -0.75 -5.21
C VAL A 93 10.00 -1.49 -4.34
N PHE A 94 9.53 -0.85 -3.29
CA PHE A 94 8.40 -1.32 -2.51
C PHE A 94 7.15 -0.63 -3.04
N VAL A 95 6.20 -1.41 -3.54
CA VAL A 95 5.00 -0.89 -4.18
C VAL A 95 3.75 -1.56 -3.63
N GLY A 96 2.80 -0.73 -3.18
CA GLY A 96 1.44 -1.13 -2.87
C GLY A 96 0.54 -0.94 -4.09
N LEU A 97 -0.29 -1.92 -4.38
CA LEU A 97 -1.24 -1.88 -5.50
C LEU A 97 -2.64 -2.28 -5.02
N THR A 98 -3.66 -1.59 -5.53
CA THR A 98 -5.04 -2.04 -5.32
C THR A 98 -5.26 -3.39 -6.00
N THR A 99 -6.03 -4.26 -5.34
CA THR A 99 -6.42 -5.59 -5.84
C THR A 99 -7.94 -5.73 -5.86
N HIS A 100 -8.44 -6.65 -6.68
CA HIS A 100 -9.88 -6.90 -6.83
C HIS A 100 -10.33 -8.18 -6.11
N GLY A 101 -9.42 -8.89 -5.43
CA GLY A 101 -9.78 -10.07 -4.66
C GLY A 101 -8.63 -11.03 -4.33
N LYS A 102 -9.02 -12.13 -3.69
CA LYS A 102 -8.10 -13.14 -3.18
C LYS A 102 -7.23 -13.78 -4.26
N GLY A 103 -5.95 -13.95 -3.97
CA GLY A 103 -4.99 -14.63 -4.84
C GLY A 103 -4.52 -13.79 -6.04
N GLU A 104 -4.90 -12.53 -6.12
CA GLU A 104 -4.43 -11.65 -7.18
C GLU A 104 -2.97 -11.25 -6.99
N SER A 105 -2.52 -11.08 -5.75
CA SER A 105 -1.10 -10.78 -5.44
C SER A 105 -0.15 -11.80 -6.05
N THR A 106 -0.48 -13.09 -5.94
CA THR A 106 0.31 -14.17 -6.55
C THR A 106 0.38 -14.05 -8.07
N LYS A 107 -0.72 -13.70 -8.74
CA LYS A 107 -0.76 -13.51 -10.20
C LYS A 107 0.07 -12.29 -10.63
N ILE A 108 0.01 -11.23 -9.87
CA ILE A 108 0.79 -10.01 -10.09
C ILE A 108 2.28 -10.31 -9.94
N THR A 109 2.68 -11.00 -8.87
CA THR A 109 4.06 -11.44 -8.65
C THR A 109 4.57 -12.29 -9.81
N ALA A 110 3.77 -13.26 -10.26
CA ALA A 110 4.13 -14.10 -11.41
C ALA A 110 4.29 -13.27 -12.70
N THR A 111 3.45 -12.26 -12.90
CA THR A 111 3.54 -11.34 -14.03
C THR A 111 4.82 -10.52 -13.98
N PHE A 112 5.19 -9.95 -12.84
CA PHE A 112 6.44 -9.21 -12.67
C PHE A 112 7.65 -10.11 -12.98
N ASN A 113 7.70 -11.30 -12.40
CA ASN A 113 8.79 -12.26 -12.62
C ASN A 113 8.90 -12.69 -14.10
N LYS A 114 7.77 -12.90 -14.78
CA LYS A 114 7.73 -13.24 -16.22
C LYS A 114 8.32 -12.13 -17.11
N HIS A 115 8.19 -10.86 -16.69
CA HIS A 115 8.74 -9.71 -17.41
C HIS A 115 10.14 -9.31 -16.97
N GLY A 116 10.84 -10.17 -16.21
CA GLY A 116 12.24 -9.98 -15.83
C GLY A 116 12.45 -9.16 -14.56
N PHE A 117 11.38 -8.79 -13.85
CA PHE A 117 11.48 -8.14 -12.56
C PHE A 117 11.47 -9.18 -11.44
N THR A 118 12.52 -9.22 -10.61
CA THR A 118 12.50 -10.09 -9.41
C THR A 118 11.53 -9.49 -8.39
N ALA A 119 10.39 -10.13 -8.17
CA ALA A 119 9.35 -9.66 -7.28
C ALA A 119 9.07 -10.64 -6.14
N LEU A 120 8.90 -10.10 -4.95
CA LEU A 120 8.49 -10.80 -3.73
C LEU A 120 7.13 -10.25 -3.27
N ASP A 121 6.19 -11.15 -3.04
CA ASP A 121 4.88 -10.82 -2.46
C ASP A 121 5.01 -10.65 -0.94
N LEU A 122 4.78 -9.44 -0.45
CA LEU A 122 4.81 -9.06 0.96
C LEU A 122 3.41 -8.83 1.54
N THR A 123 2.36 -9.19 0.80
CA THR A 123 0.97 -8.90 1.18
C THR A 123 0.59 -9.48 2.54
N HIS A 124 1.18 -10.60 2.94
CA HIS A 124 0.92 -11.27 4.21
C HIS A 124 2.05 -11.10 5.25
N ASP A 125 3.08 -10.33 4.93
CA ASP A 125 4.18 -10.04 5.85
C ASP A 125 3.90 -8.74 6.63
N GLU A 126 3.36 -8.88 7.83
CA GLU A 126 3.00 -7.75 8.69
C GLU A 126 4.20 -6.89 9.08
N LEU A 127 5.36 -7.52 9.32
CA LEU A 127 6.58 -6.80 9.69
C LEU A 127 7.10 -5.96 8.51
N ALA A 128 7.09 -6.53 7.31
CA ALA A 128 7.49 -5.82 6.10
C ALA A 128 6.57 -4.63 5.81
N LYS A 129 5.25 -4.79 6.02
CA LYS A 129 4.27 -3.70 5.85
C LYS A 129 4.52 -2.53 6.79
N GLU A 130 4.70 -2.81 8.08
CA GLU A 130 5.01 -1.76 9.06
C GLU A 130 6.32 -1.06 8.70
N HIS A 131 7.34 -1.83 8.32
CA HIS A 131 8.65 -1.29 7.98
C HIS A 131 8.62 -0.41 6.73
N VAL A 132 7.93 -0.83 5.69
CA VAL A 132 7.83 -0.09 4.42
C VAL A 132 7.07 1.22 4.61
N ARG A 133 5.98 1.20 5.37
CA ARG A 133 5.13 2.39 5.60
C ARG A 133 5.77 3.45 6.48
N HIS A 134 6.65 3.06 7.39
CA HIS A 134 7.29 3.97 8.35
C HIS A 134 8.76 4.26 8.04
N MET A 135 9.32 3.64 7.03
CA MET A 135 10.68 3.91 6.58
C MET A 135 10.74 5.20 5.76
N VAL A 136 11.09 6.28 6.41
CA VAL A 136 11.55 7.49 5.72
C VAL A 136 12.89 7.17 5.06
N GLY A 137 13.03 7.51 3.78
CA GLY A 137 14.23 7.22 2.99
C GLY A 137 15.54 7.57 3.69
N GLY A 138 16.51 6.66 3.63
CA GLY A 138 17.86 6.91 4.09
C GLY A 138 18.67 7.66 3.03
N ARG A 139 19.73 8.34 3.46
CA ARG A 139 20.72 8.92 2.54
C ARG A 139 21.58 7.80 1.97
N SER A 140 21.75 7.76 0.65
CA SER A 140 22.69 6.87 -0.01
C SER A 140 23.99 7.61 -0.32
N GLU A 141 25.13 7.00 -0.01
CA GLU A 141 26.43 7.52 -0.41
C GLU A 141 26.66 7.43 -1.95
N LEU A 142 25.85 6.63 -2.63
CA LEU A 142 25.86 6.47 -4.08
C LEU A 142 25.17 7.63 -4.81
N ALA A 143 24.31 8.37 -4.13
CA ALA A 143 23.60 9.51 -4.67
C ALA A 143 24.34 10.81 -4.29
N ARG A 144 24.84 11.52 -5.31
CA ARG A 144 25.44 12.86 -5.16
C ARG A 144 24.48 13.92 -5.66
N ASP A 145 24.50 15.09 -5.04
CA ASP A 145 23.65 16.22 -5.44
C ASP A 145 22.15 15.93 -5.45
N GLU A 146 21.69 15.17 -4.46
CA GLU A 146 20.27 14.86 -4.29
C GLU A 146 19.43 16.11 -4.13
N ARG A 147 18.28 16.13 -4.81
CA ARG A 147 17.22 17.11 -4.61
C ARG A 147 15.94 16.39 -4.22
N LEU A 148 15.32 16.85 -3.16
CA LEU A 148 14.03 16.30 -2.69
C LEU A 148 12.88 17.04 -3.39
N PHE A 149 11.97 16.27 -3.99
CA PHE A 149 10.73 16.76 -4.57
C PHE A 149 9.56 16.07 -3.94
N ARG A 150 8.50 16.80 -3.65
CA ARG A 150 7.22 16.27 -3.21
C ARG A 150 6.21 16.41 -4.33
N PHE A 151 5.54 15.32 -4.69
CA PHE A 151 4.48 15.29 -5.68
C PHE A 151 3.21 14.73 -5.05
N GLU A 152 2.08 15.31 -5.43
CA GLU A 152 0.76 14.81 -5.06
C GLU A 152 0.05 14.33 -6.33
N PHE A 153 -0.42 13.10 -6.31
CA PHE A 153 -1.10 12.48 -7.44
C PHE A 153 -2.58 12.28 -7.10
N PRO A 154 -3.50 12.51 -8.06
CA PRO A 154 -4.88 12.10 -7.89
C PRO A 154 -4.96 10.57 -7.80
N GLU A 155 -5.84 10.06 -6.93
CA GLU A 155 -6.12 8.61 -6.81
C GLU A 155 -6.85 8.10 -8.07
N ARG A 156 -6.11 7.87 -9.12
CA ARG A 156 -6.60 7.25 -10.36
C ARG A 156 -5.51 6.44 -11.03
N PRO A 157 -5.86 5.29 -11.65
CA PRO A 157 -4.91 4.47 -12.39
C PRO A 157 -4.13 5.27 -13.43
N GLY A 158 -2.84 5.03 -13.54
CA GLY A 158 -1.96 5.67 -14.51
C GLY A 158 -1.52 7.11 -14.19
N ALA A 159 -1.86 7.67 -13.02
CA ALA A 159 -1.41 9.02 -12.64
C ALA A 159 0.12 9.12 -12.59
N LEU A 160 0.77 8.17 -11.93
CA LEU A 160 2.23 8.08 -11.86
C LEU A 160 2.85 7.90 -13.25
N MET A 161 2.28 7.04 -14.10
CA MET A 161 2.80 6.80 -15.45
C MET A 161 2.74 8.05 -16.32
N ARG A 162 1.67 8.86 -16.22
CA ARG A 162 1.60 10.14 -16.94
C ARG A 162 2.66 11.12 -16.51
N PHE A 163 2.92 11.17 -15.20
CA PHE A 163 3.99 12.01 -14.63
C PHE A 163 5.37 11.58 -15.17
N LEU A 164 5.68 10.28 -15.13
CA LEU A 164 6.95 9.75 -15.64
C LEU A 164 7.10 9.97 -17.16
N ALA A 165 6.01 9.87 -17.93
CA ALA A 165 6.03 10.15 -19.35
C ALA A 165 6.33 11.62 -19.64
N ALA A 166 5.87 12.54 -18.78
CA ALA A 166 6.17 13.97 -18.91
C ALA A 166 7.60 14.35 -18.52
N MET A 167 8.23 13.59 -17.62
CA MET A 167 9.61 13.82 -17.20
C MET A 167 10.67 13.29 -18.18
N HIS A 168 10.29 12.36 -19.03
CA HIS A 168 11.19 11.75 -20.01
C HIS A 168 10.52 11.81 -21.37
N PRO A 169 10.84 12.86 -22.19
CA PRO A 169 10.36 12.94 -23.55
C PRO A 169 10.88 11.80 -24.43
#